data_95049d84fce32b28b3ad4983ef1fefba
#
_entry.id   95049d84fce32b28b3ad4983ef1fefba
#
_cell.length_a   1.000
_cell.length_b   1.000
_cell.length_c   1.000
_cell.angle_alpha   90.00
_cell.angle_beta   90.00
_cell.angle_gamma   90.00
#
_symmetry.space_group_name_H-M   'P 1'
#
loop_
_entity.id
_entity.type
_entity.pdbx_description
1 polymer ?
#
loop_
_entity_poly.entity_id
_entity_poly.type
_entity_poly.pdbx_seq_one_letter_code
_entity_poly.pdbx_strand_id
1 'polypeptide(L)'
;MSRILTAEHIKKSFGKNTILKDINLTVEKGDVISILGPSGTGKTTLLRCFNYLEKPDAGRLSIDDVSVDFSHISKTEVQKLRRKSTMVFQQFNLFRNKNVLENITEGLIYGYGNTKKEAEEIAMEELSRVRMTDYAHMYPSELSGGMQQLSLI
;
A
#
# COMPACT_ATOMS: atom_id res chain seq x y z
N MET A 1 -7.25 23.84 1.28
CA MET A 1 -6.51 22.59 1.54
C MET A 1 -6.54 21.75 0.27
N SER A 2 -5.47 21.06 -0.08
CA SER A 2 -5.41 20.28 -1.35
C SER A 2 -5.88 18.87 -1.09
N ARG A 3 -6.86 18.41 -1.88
CA ARG A 3 -7.32 17.01 -1.87
C ARG A 3 -6.21 16.09 -2.34
N ILE A 4 -5.92 15.04 -1.59
CA ILE A 4 -4.92 14.03 -1.96
C ILE A 4 -5.56 12.76 -2.49
N LEU A 5 -6.77 12.42 -2.01
CA LEU A 5 -7.53 11.28 -2.49
C LEU A 5 -9.00 11.65 -2.63
N THR A 6 -9.61 11.23 -3.73
CA THR A 6 -11.07 11.28 -3.93
C THR A 6 -11.54 9.95 -4.51
N ALA A 7 -12.41 9.27 -3.80
CA ALA A 7 -13.08 8.06 -4.24
C ALA A 7 -14.56 8.37 -4.47
N GLU A 8 -15.09 7.99 -5.63
CA GLU A 8 -16.46 8.25 -6.04
C GLU A 8 -17.13 6.96 -6.52
N HIS A 9 -18.28 6.66 -5.91
CA HIS A 9 -19.14 5.55 -6.31
C HIS A 9 -18.43 4.19 -6.37
N ILE A 10 -17.48 3.93 -5.45
CA ILE A 10 -16.74 2.67 -5.41
C ILE A 10 -17.69 1.53 -5.07
N LYS A 11 -17.75 0.55 -5.96
CA LYS A 11 -18.58 -0.66 -5.81
C LYS A 11 -17.72 -1.90 -5.88
N LYS A 12 -18.06 -2.89 -5.05
CA LYS A 12 -17.43 -4.21 -5.07
C LYS A 12 -18.36 -5.29 -4.57
N SER A 13 -18.44 -6.37 -5.35
CA SER A 13 -19.19 -7.57 -5.01
C SER A 13 -18.30 -8.82 -5.15
N PHE A 14 -18.58 -9.84 -4.39
CA PHE A 14 -18.01 -11.18 -4.53
C PHE A 14 -19.17 -12.15 -4.81
N GLY A 15 -19.28 -12.58 -6.05
CA GLY A 15 -20.43 -13.36 -6.51
C GLY A 15 -21.73 -12.56 -6.31
N LYS A 16 -22.66 -13.08 -5.53
CA LYS A 16 -23.93 -12.41 -5.23
C LYS A 16 -23.89 -11.46 -4.03
N ASN A 17 -22.77 -11.41 -3.31
CA ASN A 17 -22.63 -10.61 -2.10
C ASN A 17 -22.01 -9.24 -2.42
N THR A 18 -22.78 -8.17 -2.33
CA THR A 18 -22.27 -6.81 -2.47
C THR A 18 -21.64 -6.36 -1.16
N ILE A 19 -20.34 -6.09 -1.18
CA ILE A 19 -19.55 -5.66 -0.02
C ILE A 19 -19.44 -4.13 0.04
N LEU A 20 -19.10 -3.51 -1.09
CA LEU A 20 -19.07 -2.05 -1.23
C LEU A 20 -20.19 -1.64 -2.17
N LYS A 21 -21.18 -0.89 -1.68
CA LYS A 21 -22.39 -0.56 -2.45
C LYS A 21 -22.21 0.73 -3.23
N ASP A 22 -21.70 1.77 -2.58
CA ASP A 22 -21.53 3.10 -3.14
C ASP A 22 -20.69 3.93 -2.19
N ILE A 23 -19.38 3.72 -2.19
CA ILE A 23 -18.49 4.39 -1.26
C ILE A 23 -17.97 5.68 -1.89
N ASN A 24 -18.16 6.78 -1.16
CA ASN A 24 -17.66 8.09 -1.50
C ASN A 24 -16.78 8.59 -0.35
N LEU A 25 -15.55 9.02 -0.65
CA LEU A 25 -14.58 9.48 0.34
C LEU A 25 -13.69 10.56 -0.28
N THR A 26 -13.46 11.62 0.47
CA THR A 26 -12.44 12.63 0.13
C THR A 26 -11.48 12.75 1.30
N VAL A 27 -10.18 12.80 0.99
CA VAL A 27 -9.09 12.94 1.97
C VAL A 27 -8.23 14.12 1.54
N GLU A 28 -7.91 15.00 2.47
CA GLU A 28 -7.02 16.13 2.26
C GLU A 28 -5.58 15.78 2.66
N LYS A 29 -4.63 16.53 2.16
CA LYS A 29 -3.22 16.32 2.50
C LYS A 29 -2.98 16.55 3.99
N GLY A 30 -2.45 15.54 4.67
CA GLY A 30 -2.19 15.55 6.12
C GLY A 30 -3.29 14.91 6.97
N ASP A 31 -4.41 14.50 6.37
CA ASP A 31 -5.46 13.82 7.10
C ASP A 31 -5.05 12.43 7.56
N VAL A 32 -5.61 12.02 8.69
CA VAL A 32 -5.60 10.65 9.20
C VAL A 32 -7.04 10.16 9.24
N ILE A 33 -7.36 9.15 8.41
CA ILE A 33 -8.70 8.59 8.32
C ILE A 33 -8.76 7.24 9.02
N SER A 34 -9.68 7.09 9.98
CA SER A 34 -9.96 5.80 10.63
C SER A 34 -11.26 5.20 10.12
N ILE A 35 -11.19 3.96 9.62
CA ILE A 35 -12.37 3.20 9.16
C ILE A 35 -12.76 2.21 10.25
N LEU A 36 -13.90 2.45 10.89
CA LEU A 36 -14.42 1.64 11.98
C LEU A 36 -15.59 0.76 11.53
N GLY A 37 -15.76 -0.37 12.18
CA GLY A 37 -16.88 -1.29 11.93
C GLY A 37 -16.55 -2.74 12.29
N PRO A 38 -17.55 -3.62 12.37
CA PRO A 38 -17.37 -5.05 12.65
C PRO A 38 -16.48 -5.78 11.65
N SER A 39 -16.01 -6.97 12.00
CA SER A 39 -15.28 -7.84 11.04
C SER A 39 -16.19 -8.20 9.87
N GLY A 40 -15.62 -8.31 8.66
CA GLY A 40 -16.36 -8.69 7.46
C GLY A 40 -17.14 -7.56 6.76
N THR A 41 -17.16 -6.33 7.28
CA THR A 41 -17.91 -5.21 6.66
C THR A 41 -17.25 -4.56 5.44
N GLY A 42 -16.14 -5.10 4.95
CA GLY A 42 -15.49 -4.59 3.74
C GLY A 42 -14.40 -3.55 3.93
N LYS A 43 -13.99 -3.23 5.17
CA LYS A 43 -12.92 -2.24 5.45
C LYS A 43 -11.62 -2.55 4.71
N THR A 44 -11.13 -3.77 4.83
CA THR A 44 -9.93 -4.24 4.13
C THR A 44 -10.14 -4.30 2.62
N THR A 45 -11.34 -4.66 2.17
CA THR A 45 -11.69 -4.66 0.75
C THR A 45 -11.62 -3.25 0.17
N LEU A 46 -12.12 -2.24 0.89
CA LEU A 46 -12.04 -0.84 0.47
C LEU A 46 -10.59 -0.37 0.32
N LEU A 47 -9.75 -0.62 1.32
CA LEU A 47 -8.32 -0.28 1.25
C LEU A 47 -7.61 -0.98 0.09
N ARG A 48 -7.92 -2.26 -0.14
CA ARG A 48 -7.38 -3.02 -1.28
C ARG A 48 -7.87 -2.50 -2.63
N CYS A 49 -9.08 -1.96 -2.69
CA CYS A 49 -9.59 -1.29 -3.89
C CYS A 49 -8.80 -0.01 -4.20
N PHE A 50 -8.42 0.78 -3.20
CA PHE A 50 -7.65 2.01 -3.39
C PHE A 50 -6.25 1.76 -3.97
N ASN A 51 -5.65 0.62 -3.65
CA ASN A 51 -4.35 0.20 -4.20
C ASN A 51 -4.49 -0.76 -5.41
N TYR A 52 -5.72 -1.03 -5.86
CA TYR A 52 -6.02 -2.02 -6.90
C TYR A 52 -5.42 -3.42 -6.63
N LEU A 53 -5.28 -3.81 -5.37
CA LEU A 53 -5.01 -5.18 -4.95
C LEU A 53 -6.28 -6.04 -5.03
N GLU A 54 -7.44 -5.38 -4.91
CA GLU A 54 -8.74 -5.92 -5.23
C GLU A 54 -9.37 -5.05 -6.31
N LYS A 55 -9.76 -5.67 -7.43
CA LYS A 55 -10.39 -4.94 -8.55
C LYS A 55 -11.79 -4.48 -8.16
N PRO A 56 -12.08 -3.17 -8.09
CA PRO A 56 -13.44 -2.66 -7.94
C PRO A 56 -14.30 -3.02 -9.15
N ASP A 57 -15.61 -3.17 -8.96
CA ASP A 57 -16.55 -3.41 -10.05
C ASP A 57 -16.91 -2.12 -10.80
N ALA A 58 -16.95 -0.99 -10.09
CA ALA A 58 -17.19 0.34 -10.64
C ALA A 58 -16.68 1.43 -9.70
N GLY A 59 -16.69 2.67 -10.18
CA GLY A 59 -16.33 3.88 -9.47
C GLY A 59 -15.09 4.53 -10.01
N ARG A 60 -14.74 5.68 -9.44
CA ARG A 60 -13.57 6.47 -9.80
C ARG A 60 -12.68 6.67 -8.59
N LEU A 61 -11.40 6.70 -8.81
CA LEU A 61 -10.41 7.01 -7.79
C LEU A 61 -9.39 8.01 -8.33
N SER A 62 -9.18 9.08 -7.59
CA SER A 62 -8.09 10.01 -7.85
C SER A 62 -7.16 10.02 -6.66
N ILE A 63 -5.87 9.85 -6.88
CA ILE A 63 -4.81 10.00 -5.87
C ILE A 63 -3.76 10.94 -6.46
N ASP A 64 -3.58 12.09 -5.82
CA ASP A 64 -2.69 13.14 -6.28
C ASP A 64 -3.02 13.55 -7.74
N ASP A 65 -2.11 13.38 -8.67
CA ASP A 65 -2.23 13.67 -10.11
C ASP A 65 -2.76 12.48 -10.96
N VAL A 66 -3.01 11.33 -10.34
CA VAL A 66 -3.51 10.11 -11.01
C VAL A 66 -5.00 9.97 -10.77
N SER A 67 -5.79 9.94 -11.85
CA SER A 67 -7.24 9.67 -11.80
C SER A 67 -7.57 8.49 -12.70
N VAL A 68 -8.38 7.56 -12.20
CA VAL A 68 -8.76 6.32 -12.89
C VAL A 68 -10.27 6.07 -12.78
N ASP A 69 -10.85 5.49 -13.84
CA ASP A 69 -12.19 4.91 -13.83
C ASP A 69 -12.07 3.39 -13.87
N PHE A 70 -12.54 2.72 -12.84
CA PHE A 70 -12.39 1.28 -12.68
C PHE A 70 -13.14 0.46 -13.74
N SER A 71 -14.11 1.05 -14.44
CA SER A 71 -14.85 0.40 -15.52
C SER A 71 -13.96 0.14 -16.74
N HIS A 72 -12.92 0.96 -16.95
CA HIS A 72 -12.10 0.94 -18.16
C HIS A 72 -10.58 1.06 -17.88
N ILE A 73 -10.15 0.74 -16.67
CA ILE A 73 -8.76 0.93 -16.23
C ILE A 73 -7.77 0.06 -17.03
N SER A 74 -6.73 0.66 -17.55
CA SER A 74 -5.61 0.00 -18.23
C SER A 74 -4.53 -0.49 -17.25
N LYS A 75 -3.67 -1.42 -17.70
CA LYS A 75 -2.52 -1.90 -16.91
C LYS A 75 -1.56 -0.77 -16.52
N THR A 76 -1.38 0.20 -17.41
CA THR A 76 -0.50 1.36 -17.16
C THR A 76 -1.06 2.27 -16.07
N GLU A 77 -2.37 2.50 -16.05
CA GLU A 77 -3.02 3.28 -15.00
C GLU A 77 -2.97 2.58 -13.66
N VAL A 78 -3.14 1.25 -13.62
CA VAL A 78 -2.94 0.45 -12.40
C VAL A 78 -1.52 0.64 -11.84
N GLN A 79 -0.49 0.60 -12.70
CA GLN A 79 0.89 0.82 -12.25
C GLN A 79 1.10 2.23 -11.69
N LYS A 80 0.55 3.26 -12.35
CA LYS A 80 0.62 4.66 -11.87
C LYS A 80 -0.07 4.78 -10.51
N LEU A 81 -1.27 4.21 -10.35
CA LEU A 81 -2.02 4.23 -9.11
C LEU A 81 -1.24 3.57 -7.96
N ARG A 82 -0.65 2.40 -8.19
CA ARG A 82 0.16 1.68 -7.20
C ARG A 82 1.42 2.43 -6.78
N ARG A 83 1.99 3.25 -7.65
CA ARG A 83 3.14 4.10 -7.29
C ARG A 83 2.76 5.29 -6.40
N LYS A 84 1.46 5.67 -6.35
CA LYS A 84 0.94 6.76 -5.53
C LYS A 84 0.42 6.30 -4.16
N SER A 85 0.31 4.99 -3.93
CA SER A 85 -0.26 4.45 -2.70
C SER A 85 0.53 3.25 -2.21
N THR A 86 0.80 3.21 -0.92
CA THR A 86 1.44 2.07 -0.26
C THR A 86 0.44 1.44 0.71
N MET A 87 0.47 0.12 0.83
CA MET A 87 -0.37 -0.61 1.76
C MET A 87 0.49 -1.43 2.73
N VAL A 88 0.32 -1.16 4.01
CA VAL A 88 0.90 -1.98 5.08
C VAL A 88 -0.11 -3.06 5.45
N PHE A 89 0.30 -4.32 5.35
CA PHE A 89 -0.55 -5.47 5.66
C PHE A 89 -0.50 -5.82 7.14
N GLN A 90 -1.56 -6.43 7.65
CA GLN A 90 -1.61 -6.95 9.01
C GLN A 90 -0.61 -8.09 9.22
N GLN A 91 -0.39 -8.93 8.21
CA GLN A 91 0.72 -9.87 8.15
C GLN A 91 1.88 -9.15 7.46
N PHE A 92 3.06 -9.23 8.03
CA PHE A 92 4.22 -8.45 7.59
C PHE A 92 4.66 -8.77 6.15
N ASN A 93 4.39 -10.00 5.66
CA ASN A 93 4.71 -10.44 4.29
C ASN A 93 6.19 -10.28 3.90
N LEU A 94 7.08 -10.28 4.89
CA LEU A 94 8.52 -10.25 4.65
C LEU A 94 8.99 -11.57 4.02
N PHE A 95 9.92 -11.48 3.11
CA PHE A 95 10.63 -12.65 2.56
C PHE A 95 11.49 -13.26 3.67
N ARG A 96 11.14 -14.45 4.12
CA ARG A 96 11.80 -15.12 5.26
C ARG A 96 13.27 -15.47 5.00
N ASN A 97 13.64 -15.64 3.74
CA ASN A 97 14.99 -15.96 3.27
C ASN A 97 15.83 -14.72 2.93
N LYS A 98 15.34 -13.53 3.22
CA LYS A 98 16.02 -12.25 3.03
C LYS A 98 16.11 -11.52 4.36
N ASN A 99 17.22 -10.81 4.57
CA ASN A 99 17.38 -9.93 5.72
C ASN A 99 16.53 -8.63 5.55
N VAL A 100 16.52 -7.76 6.56
CA VAL A 100 15.74 -6.50 6.55
C VAL A 100 16.12 -5.63 5.35
N LEU A 101 17.40 -5.39 5.14
CA LEU A 101 17.90 -4.56 4.04
C LEU A 101 17.48 -5.11 2.68
N GLU A 102 17.62 -6.41 2.48
CA GLU A 102 17.21 -7.10 1.26
C GLU A 102 15.69 -7.05 1.03
N ASN A 103 14.88 -7.14 2.09
CA ASN A 103 13.43 -6.99 2.00
C ASN A 103 13.02 -5.62 1.50
N ILE A 104 13.67 -4.55 1.99
CA ILE A 104 13.39 -3.17 1.56
C ILE A 104 13.90 -2.94 0.13
N THR A 105 15.13 -3.34 -0.17
CA THR A 105 15.76 -3.10 -1.48
C THR A 105 15.07 -3.84 -2.62
N GLU A 106 14.39 -4.97 -2.35
CA GLU A 106 13.64 -5.72 -3.36
C GLU A 106 12.60 -4.87 -4.08
N GLY A 107 11.80 -4.14 -3.32
CA GLY A 107 10.79 -3.22 -3.86
C GLY A 107 11.41 -2.08 -4.68
N LEU A 108 12.52 -1.53 -4.20
CA LEU A 108 13.23 -0.44 -4.86
C LEU A 108 13.85 -0.88 -6.19
N ILE A 109 14.46 -2.05 -6.23
CA ILE A 109 15.11 -2.58 -7.44
C ILE A 109 14.06 -3.01 -8.48
N TYR A 110 13.13 -3.89 -8.10
CA TYR A 110 12.19 -4.49 -9.06
C TYR A 110 10.92 -3.67 -9.29
N GLY A 111 10.52 -2.85 -8.31
CA GLY A 111 9.35 -1.98 -8.42
C GLY A 111 9.64 -0.62 -9.04
N TYR A 112 10.76 -0.01 -8.67
CA TYR A 112 11.13 1.33 -9.10
C TYR A 112 12.29 1.37 -10.10
N GLY A 113 13.04 0.28 -10.25
CA GLY A 113 14.15 0.17 -11.21
C GLY A 113 15.45 0.80 -10.73
N ASN A 114 15.61 1.01 -9.41
CA ASN A 114 16.86 1.50 -8.83
C ASN A 114 18.00 0.51 -9.03
N THR A 115 19.21 1.01 -9.13
CA THR A 115 20.41 0.16 -9.02
C THR A 115 20.53 -0.37 -7.59
N LYS A 116 21.26 -1.49 -7.41
CA LYS A 116 21.46 -2.08 -6.09
C LYS A 116 22.03 -1.07 -5.08
N LYS A 117 23.01 -0.26 -5.52
CA LYS A 117 23.65 0.74 -4.67
C LYS A 117 22.67 1.83 -4.22
N GLU A 118 21.91 2.39 -5.15
CA GLU A 118 20.88 3.40 -4.83
C GLU A 118 19.82 2.83 -3.87
N ALA A 119 19.37 1.59 -4.11
CA ALA A 119 18.39 0.94 -3.25
C ALA A 119 18.94 0.71 -1.83
N GLU A 120 20.21 0.32 -1.68
CA GLU A 120 20.85 0.15 -0.37
C GLU A 120 21.00 1.50 0.36
N GLU A 121 21.40 2.56 -0.33
CA GLU A 121 21.49 3.92 0.24
C GLU A 121 20.13 4.40 0.75
N ILE A 122 19.08 4.29 -0.06
CA ILE A 122 17.70 4.66 0.32
C ILE A 122 17.23 3.82 1.50
N ALA A 123 17.41 2.51 1.45
CA ALA A 123 16.97 1.60 2.49
C ALA A 123 17.65 1.88 3.84
N MET A 124 18.96 2.18 3.84
CA MET A 124 19.68 2.53 5.05
C MET A 124 19.24 3.88 5.64
N GLU A 125 18.91 4.85 4.78
CA GLU A 125 18.35 6.14 5.25
C GLU A 125 16.99 5.91 5.93
N GLU A 126 16.08 5.14 5.32
CA GLU A 126 14.77 4.85 5.91
C GLU A 126 14.91 4.04 7.23
N LEU A 127 15.77 3.05 7.27
CA LEU A 127 16.08 2.31 8.51
C LEU A 127 16.59 3.23 9.62
N SER A 128 17.41 4.23 9.29
CA SER A 128 17.89 5.23 10.23
C SER A 128 16.76 6.06 10.83
N ARG A 129 15.77 6.47 10.01
CA ARG A 129 14.58 7.24 10.46
C ARG A 129 13.77 6.51 11.52
N VAL A 130 13.73 5.18 11.45
CA VAL A 130 12.98 4.33 12.40
C VAL A 130 13.89 3.65 13.43
N ARG A 131 15.18 4.04 13.51
CA ARG A 131 16.18 3.48 14.43
C ARG A 131 16.38 1.97 14.30
N MET A 132 16.35 1.48 13.07
CA MET A 132 16.48 0.06 12.73
C MET A 132 17.81 -0.29 12.02
N THR A 133 18.76 0.65 11.93
CA THR A 133 20.02 0.48 11.21
C THR A 133 20.82 -0.74 11.69
N ASP A 134 20.90 -0.97 13.01
CA ASP A 134 21.65 -2.09 13.60
C ASP A 134 21.03 -3.46 13.28
N TYR A 135 19.79 -3.47 12.81
CA TYR A 135 19.02 -4.66 12.47
C TYR A 135 18.97 -4.94 10.95
N ALA A 136 19.67 -4.13 10.14
CA ALA A 136 19.62 -4.20 8.66
C ALA A 136 19.94 -5.59 8.10
N HIS A 137 20.84 -6.33 8.76
CA HIS A 137 21.28 -7.65 8.32
C HIS A 137 20.60 -8.82 9.06
N MET A 138 19.66 -8.55 9.96
CA MET A 138 18.89 -9.58 10.65
C MET A 138 17.75 -10.13 9.75
N TYR A 139 17.44 -11.39 9.94
CA TYR A 139 16.32 -12.05 9.27
C TYR A 139 15.01 -11.83 10.02
N PRO A 140 13.84 -11.91 9.35
CA PRO A 140 12.54 -11.74 10.00
C PRO A 140 12.32 -12.61 11.24
N SER A 141 12.89 -13.82 11.29
CA SER A 141 12.79 -14.72 12.45
C SER A 141 13.52 -14.22 13.70
N GLU A 142 14.44 -13.28 13.57
CA GLU A 142 15.25 -12.71 14.65
C GLU A 142 14.64 -11.41 15.19
N LEU A 143 13.56 -10.91 14.55
CA LEU A 143 12.92 -9.65 14.87
C LEU A 143 11.64 -9.85 15.67
N SER A 144 11.37 -8.93 16.60
CA SER A 144 10.05 -8.81 17.21
C SER A 144 8.99 -8.40 16.19
N GLY A 145 7.69 -8.64 16.49
CA GLY A 145 6.62 -8.24 15.59
C GLY A 145 6.59 -6.75 15.26
N GLY A 146 6.90 -5.89 16.23
CA GLY A 146 7.02 -4.44 16.00
C GLY A 146 8.19 -4.09 15.07
N MET A 147 9.34 -4.75 15.21
CA MET A 147 10.50 -4.55 14.33
C MET A 147 10.20 -5.04 12.91
N GLN A 148 9.50 -6.18 12.76
CA GLN A 148 9.05 -6.65 11.45
C GLN A 148 8.11 -5.64 10.78
N GLN A 149 7.24 -4.99 11.55
CA GLN A 149 6.35 -3.95 11.02
C GLN A 149 7.11 -2.70 10.58
N LEU A 150 8.12 -2.28 11.34
CA LEU A 150 9.01 -1.17 10.97
C LEU A 150 9.87 -1.47 9.72
N SER A 151 10.06 -2.74 9.37
CA SER A 151 10.79 -3.16 8.17
C SER A 151 9.94 -3.13 6.89
N LEU A 152 8.68 -2.69 6.96
CA LEU A 152 7.77 -2.55 5.82
C LEU A 152 7.79 -1.13 5.19
N ILE A 153 8.82 -0.36 5.47
CA ILE A 153 9.01 1.04 5.07
C ILE A 153 9.26 1.17 3.57
#